data_c8c0a97e0048bc86875f555724fae129
#
_entry.id   c8c0a97e0048bc86875f555724fae129
#
_cell.length_a   1.000
_cell.length_b   1.000
_cell.length_c   1.000
_cell.angle_alpha   90.00
_cell.angle_beta   90.00
_cell.angle_gamma   90.00
#
_symmetry.space_group_name_H-M   'P 1'
#
loop_
_entity.id
_entity.type
_entity.pdbx_description
1 polymer ?
#
loop_
_entity_poly.entity_id
_entity_poly.type
_entity_poly.pdbx_seq_one_letter_code
_entity_poly.pdbx_strand_id
1 'polypeptide(L)'
;MNYLRPNFFENAFTHIRLGVLYLIAITPSLGTAFSALGRVLLVLSALYVLLLGARPEENSKKFLYRSAFLTIALAVSYMALASLWADVGSDKTWSYWLRHARLLTIPLLYVLIYSYAEARNVLRAFILGQLFVVLSSWLLVAGIQIPWATASRDPGTYAVFGSYLEQSITQAVLVAMLWHQRAWIFGANGRWWAVMFAAVTLVHTLGFLIGRSGHLVAMSMIALAVMYEIPKRLKWITVFVPFAVFALIFTTSKTFRDRIQVVNSEVQTFAHKVDTTTSSGQRLFYWQTSLRALAERPLLGYGSGSWNAQYRRLEGGKVEPGSLSVSDPHQLFLLWAVEGGIVGLGLLCAVLVALYRRSLLLELHDARTLQSVLVALIISGMFNSMLFGIGIGDFFCIAFGICLALSQNRNPHRGLARHE
;
A
#
# COMPACT_ATOMS: atom_id res chain seq x y z
N MET A 1 -27.11 38.27 23.57
CA MET A 1 -27.69 36.94 23.25
C MET A 1 -27.10 36.31 21.97
N ASN A 2 -25.84 36.60 21.57
CA ASN A 2 -25.27 36.14 20.25
C ASN A 2 -23.94 35.36 20.37
N TYR A 3 -23.62 34.81 21.54
CA TYR A 3 -22.32 34.12 21.76
C TYR A 3 -22.39 32.56 21.76
N LEU A 4 -23.54 31.93 21.57
CA LEU A 4 -23.68 30.48 21.74
C LEU A 4 -23.79 29.69 20.42
N ARG A 5 -23.90 30.31 19.23
CA ARG A 5 -24.10 29.57 17.97
C ARG A 5 -22.83 29.18 17.19
N PRO A 6 -21.70 29.96 17.18
CA PRO A 6 -20.52 29.56 16.43
C PRO A 6 -19.95 28.20 16.89
N ASN A 7 -19.87 28.00 18.20
CA ASN A 7 -19.23 26.81 18.78
C ASN A 7 -19.99 25.47 18.51
N PHE A 8 -21.30 25.51 18.35
CA PHE A 8 -22.09 24.29 18.11
C PHE A 8 -21.85 23.73 16.69
N PHE A 9 -21.89 24.59 15.67
CA PHE A 9 -21.67 24.16 14.28
C PHE A 9 -20.21 23.75 14.03
N GLU A 10 -19.23 24.44 14.60
CA GLU A 10 -17.81 24.07 14.51
C GLU A 10 -17.54 22.72 15.19
N ASN A 11 -18.11 22.49 16.37
CA ASN A 11 -17.99 21.20 17.06
C ASN A 11 -18.66 20.08 16.28
N ALA A 12 -19.87 20.28 15.78
CA ALA A 12 -20.59 19.29 14.97
C ALA A 12 -19.81 18.94 13.70
N PHE A 13 -19.28 19.95 12.99
CA PHE A 13 -18.44 19.74 11.81
C PHE A 13 -17.18 18.94 12.14
N THR A 14 -16.51 19.25 13.23
CA THR A 14 -15.29 18.53 13.66
C THR A 14 -15.60 17.05 13.94
N HIS A 15 -16.70 16.75 14.64
CA HIS A 15 -17.08 15.37 14.94
C HIS A 15 -17.47 14.60 13.68
N ILE A 16 -18.21 15.21 12.75
CA ILE A 16 -18.57 14.58 11.46
C ILE A 16 -17.32 14.30 10.65
N ARG A 17 -16.41 15.27 10.52
CA ARG A 17 -15.15 15.12 9.78
C ARG A 17 -14.30 13.99 10.37
N LEU A 18 -14.14 13.93 11.68
CA LEU A 18 -13.40 12.85 12.35
C LEU A 18 -14.06 11.49 12.15
N GLY A 19 -15.38 11.40 12.25
CA GLY A 19 -16.13 10.17 11.96
C GLY A 19 -15.90 9.67 10.54
N VAL A 20 -15.94 10.58 9.56
CA VAL A 20 -15.64 10.28 8.15
C VAL A 20 -14.18 9.82 7.97
N LEU A 21 -13.22 10.46 8.64
CA LEU A 21 -11.80 10.05 8.59
C LEU A 21 -11.59 8.64 9.17
N TYR A 22 -12.27 8.29 10.26
CA TYR A 22 -12.20 6.93 10.82
C TYR A 22 -12.82 5.90 9.87
N LEU A 23 -13.95 6.22 9.24
CA LEU A 23 -14.54 5.36 8.22
C LEU A 23 -13.58 5.16 7.05
N ILE A 24 -13.02 6.25 6.48
CA ILE A 24 -12.04 6.17 5.38
C ILE A 24 -10.85 5.28 5.79
N ALA A 25 -10.34 5.42 7.01
CA ALA A 25 -9.20 4.64 7.50
C ALA A 25 -9.51 3.13 7.58
N ILE A 26 -10.74 2.74 7.89
CA ILE A 26 -11.16 1.34 8.03
C ILE A 26 -11.51 0.70 6.67
N THR A 27 -11.97 1.49 5.69
CA THR A 27 -12.50 0.96 4.42
C THR A 27 -11.56 0.02 3.66
N PRO A 28 -10.22 0.19 3.61
CA PRO A 28 -9.34 -0.77 2.92
C PRO A 28 -9.35 -2.17 3.55
N SER A 29 -9.77 -2.26 4.81
CA SER A 29 -9.89 -3.53 5.53
C SER A 29 -11.17 -4.30 5.21
N LEU A 30 -12.18 -3.64 4.62
CA LEU A 30 -13.53 -4.20 4.41
C LEU A 30 -13.80 -4.62 2.96
N GLY A 31 -12.77 -4.60 2.11
CA GLY A 31 -12.87 -5.02 0.71
C GLY A 31 -13.09 -3.89 -0.30
N THR A 32 -13.19 -4.26 -1.57
CA THR A 32 -13.12 -3.32 -2.70
C THR A 32 -14.29 -2.34 -2.77
N ALA A 33 -15.51 -2.78 -2.45
CA ALA A 33 -16.69 -1.92 -2.45
C ALA A 33 -16.61 -0.82 -1.38
N PHE A 34 -16.19 -1.17 -0.17
CA PHE A 34 -15.97 -0.21 0.91
C PHE A 34 -14.81 0.74 0.62
N SER A 35 -13.73 0.23 0.00
CA SER A 35 -12.63 1.08 -0.47
C SER A 35 -13.10 2.13 -1.48
N ALA A 36 -13.98 1.77 -2.40
CA ALA A 36 -14.58 2.71 -3.34
C ALA A 36 -15.43 3.78 -2.64
N LEU A 37 -16.27 3.37 -1.68
CA LEU A 37 -17.05 4.29 -0.85
C LEU A 37 -16.13 5.24 -0.06
N GLY A 38 -15.07 4.72 0.55
CA GLY A 38 -14.07 5.52 1.27
C GLY A 38 -13.44 6.61 0.40
N ARG A 39 -13.12 6.31 -0.87
CA ARG A 39 -12.61 7.32 -1.82
C ARG A 39 -13.64 8.40 -2.14
N VAL A 40 -14.89 8.04 -2.36
CA VAL A 40 -15.96 9.02 -2.61
C VAL A 40 -16.10 9.94 -1.41
N LEU A 41 -16.18 9.39 -0.20
CA LEU A 41 -16.26 10.19 1.03
C LEU A 41 -15.04 11.10 1.19
N LEU A 42 -13.83 10.60 0.89
CA LEU A 42 -12.60 11.38 0.94
C LEU A 42 -12.65 12.58 -0.02
N VAL A 43 -13.01 12.35 -1.29
CA VAL A 43 -13.07 13.41 -2.30
C VAL A 43 -14.13 14.45 -1.92
N LEU A 44 -15.33 14.03 -1.55
CA LEU A 44 -16.40 14.95 -1.15
C LEU A 44 -16.02 15.77 0.08
N SER A 45 -15.41 15.14 1.09
CA SER A 45 -14.96 15.83 2.30
C SER A 45 -13.83 16.82 2.01
N ALA A 46 -12.87 16.44 1.16
CA ALA A 46 -11.77 17.30 0.78
C ALA A 46 -12.25 18.50 -0.06
N LEU A 47 -13.16 18.29 -1.00
CA LEU A 47 -13.79 19.37 -1.77
C LEU A 47 -14.57 20.34 -0.86
N TYR A 48 -15.34 19.81 0.08
CA TYR A 48 -16.06 20.61 1.05
C TYR A 48 -15.10 21.52 1.85
N VAL A 49 -14.02 20.96 2.39
CA VAL A 49 -13.01 21.72 3.15
C VAL A 49 -12.29 22.75 2.29
N LEU A 50 -11.96 22.41 1.04
CA LEU A 50 -11.26 23.32 0.12
C LEU A 50 -12.15 24.48 -0.35
N LEU A 51 -13.43 24.23 -0.61
CA LEU A 51 -14.38 25.24 -1.11
C LEU A 51 -14.84 26.19 0.00
N LEU A 52 -15.07 25.70 1.20
CA LEU A 52 -15.59 26.51 2.30
C LEU A 52 -14.50 27.15 3.17
N GLY A 53 -13.23 26.92 2.86
CA GLY A 53 -12.12 27.52 3.58
C GLY A 53 -12.02 27.12 5.06
N ALA A 54 -12.66 26.01 5.45
CA ALA A 54 -12.80 25.55 6.83
C ALA A 54 -11.48 25.01 7.42
N ARG A 55 -10.38 25.75 7.27
CA ARG A 55 -9.08 25.38 7.81
C ARG A 55 -8.65 26.32 8.94
N PRO A 56 -8.07 25.80 10.03
CA PRO A 56 -7.39 26.65 10.99
C PRO A 56 -6.24 27.41 10.30
N GLU A 57 -6.11 28.70 10.60
CA GLU A 57 -5.14 29.63 9.99
C GLU A 57 -3.66 29.28 10.21
N GLU A 58 -3.35 28.36 11.11
CA GLU A 58 -1.99 28.04 11.53
C GLU A 58 -1.26 27.07 10.57
N ASN A 59 -0.86 27.59 9.41
CA ASN A 59 -0.31 26.76 8.33
C ASN A 59 1.04 27.23 7.76
N SER A 60 1.96 27.71 8.59
CA SER A 60 3.33 28.03 8.15
C SER A 60 4.14 26.78 7.69
N LYS A 61 3.72 25.57 8.12
CA LYS A 61 4.34 24.29 7.73
C LYS A 61 3.86 23.69 6.39
N LYS A 62 2.91 24.34 5.70
CA LYS A 62 2.43 23.91 4.35
C LYS A 62 3.56 23.81 3.33
N PHE A 63 4.60 24.62 3.47
CA PHE A 63 5.71 24.66 2.51
C PHE A 63 6.53 23.35 2.51
N LEU A 64 6.67 22.69 3.67
CA LEU A 64 7.49 21.49 3.81
C LEU A 64 7.01 20.31 2.94
N TYR A 65 5.69 20.15 2.76
CA TYR A 65 5.10 19.03 2.02
C TYR A 65 4.74 19.37 0.57
N ARG A 66 4.85 20.65 0.19
CA ARG A 66 4.51 21.14 -1.14
C ARG A 66 5.22 20.35 -2.25
N SER A 67 6.49 20.03 -2.08
CA SER A 67 7.26 19.30 -3.11
C SER A 67 6.75 17.86 -3.31
N ALA A 68 6.38 17.13 -2.24
CA ALA A 68 5.84 15.78 -2.37
C ALA A 68 4.46 15.78 -3.03
N PHE A 69 3.59 16.74 -2.64
CA PHE A 69 2.27 16.86 -3.25
C PHE A 69 2.34 17.33 -4.71
N LEU A 70 3.28 18.22 -5.03
CA LEU A 70 3.54 18.61 -6.40
C LEU A 70 4.03 17.43 -7.24
N THR A 71 4.93 16.60 -6.71
CA THR A 71 5.42 15.40 -7.42
C THR A 71 4.28 14.41 -7.67
N ILE A 72 3.39 14.20 -6.70
CA ILE A 72 2.20 13.37 -6.88
C ILE A 72 1.26 13.97 -7.94
N ALA A 73 0.99 15.26 -7.85
CA ALA A 73 0.15 15.96 -8.83
C ALA A 73 0.73 15.87 -10.25
N LEU A 74 2.04 16.07 -10.41
CA LEU A 74 2.73 15.94 -11.69
C LEU A 74 2.63 14.52 -12.24
N ALA A 75 2.84 13.49 -11.40
CA ALA A 75 2.73 12.09 -11.81
C ALA A 75 1.31 11.75 -12.30
N VAL A 76 0.29 12.17 -11.55
CA VAL A 76 -1.12 11.92 -11.91
C VAL A 76 -1.53 12.72 -13.15
N SER A 77 -1.11 13.98 -13.24
CA SER A 77 -1.39 14.84 -14.41
C SER A 77 -0.70 14.31 -15.67
N TYR A 78 0.54 13.83 -15.54
CA TYR A 78 1.24 13.19 -16.66
C TYR A 78 0.49 11.95 -17.16
N MET A 79 0.01 11.08 -16.25
CA MET A 79 -0.78 9.90 -16.65
C MET A 79 -2.15 10.29 -17.21
N ALA A 80 -2.74 11.41 -16.79
CA ALA A 80 -3.93 11.98 -17.45
C ALA A 80 -3.60 12.44 -18.87
N LEU A 81 -2.51 13.17 -19.03
CA LEU A 81 -2.04 13.61 -20.36
C LEU A 81 -1.72 12.39 -21.25
N ALA A 82 -1.10 11.35 -20.69
CA ALA A 82 -0.81 10.10 -21.38
C ALA A 82 -2.07 9.37 -21.90
N SER A 83 -3.23 9.68 -21.34
CA SER A 83 -4.50 9.19 -21.87
C SER A 83 -4.85 9.71 -23.26
N LEU A 84 -4.28 10.84 -23.68
CA LEU A 84 -4.55 11.46 -25.01
C LEU A 84 -3.96 10.66 -26.17
N TRP A 85 -2.91 9.88 -25.94
CA TRP A 85 -2.31 9.01 -26.95
C TRP A 85 -2.46 7.51 -26.65
N ALA A 86 -3.33 7.19 -25.68
CA ALA A 86 -3.59 5.80 -25.32
C ALA A 86 -4.32 5.07 -26.47
N ASP A 87 -3.76 3.94 -26.89
CA ASP A 87 -4.32 3.08 -27.94
C ASP A 87 -5.38 2.12 -27.37
N VAL A 88 -6.38 2.70 -26.68
CA VAL A 88 -7.50 1.97 -26.07
C VAL A 88 -8.76 2.87 -26.07
N GLY A 89 -9.95 2.25 -26.00
CA GLY A 89 -11.20 3.03 -25.97
C GLY A 89 -11.28 3.99 -24.77
N SER A 90 -11.89 5.13 -24.97
CA SER A 90 -11.95 6.24 -23.99
C SER A 90 -12.49 5.85 -22.60
N ASP A 91 -13.50 4.97 -22.55
CA ASP A 91 -14.08 4.43 -21.34
C ASP A 91 -13.06 3.62 -20.50
N LYS A 92 -12.25 2.81 -21.16
CA LYS A 92 -11.16 2.04 -20.54
C LYS A 92 -10.05 2.96 -20.07
N THR A 93 -9.60 3.88 -20.92
CA THR A 93 -8.55 4.87 -20.60
C THR A 93 -8.89 5.65 -19.35
N TRP A 94 -10.13 6.16 -19.22
CA TRP A 94 -10.58 6.85 -18.02
C TRP A 94 -10.56 5.98 -16.77
N SER A 95 -11.05 4.76 -16.87
CA SER A 95 -11.04 3.77 -15.78
C SER A 95 -9.62 3.45 -15.29
N TYR A 96 -8.66 3.34 -16.20
CA TYR A 96 -7.25 3.08 -15.87
C TYR A 96 -6.57 4.31 -15.27
N TRP A 97 -6.82 5.50 -15.84
CA TRP A 97 -6.31 6.74 -15.26
C TRP A 97 -6.77 6.94 -13.80
N LEU A 98 -8.03 6.65 -13.49
CA LEU A 98 -8.55 6.71 -12.11
C LEU A 98 -7.76 5.83 -11.12
N ARG A 99 -7.13 4.75 -11.60
CA ARG A 99 -6.26 3.91 -10.76
C ARG A 99 -4.96 4.63 -10.43
N HIS A 100 -4.37 5.40 -11.36
CA HIS A 100 -3.22 6.27 -11.10
C HIS A 100 -3.60 7.47 -10.22
N ALA A 101 -4.77 8.07 -10.47
CA ALA A 101 -5.30 9.20 -9.70
C ALA A 101 -5.50 8.89 -8.21
N ARG A 102 -5.52 7.61 -7.83
CA ARG A 102 -5.55 7.16 -6.42
C ARG A 102 -4.42 7.75 -5.58
N LEU A 103 -3.27 8.05 -6.16
CA LEU A 103 -2.18 8.74 -5.46
C LEU A 103 -2.62 10.08 -4.85
N LEU A 104 -3.66 10.73 -5.40
CA LEU A 104 -4.23 11.95 -4.82
C LEU A 104 -4.89 11.74 -3.45
N THR A 105 -5.22 10.50 -3.08
CA THR A 105 -5.67 10.15 -1.71
C THR A 105 -4.68 10.64 -0.66
N ILE A 106 -3.37 10.62 -0.96
CA ILE A 106 -2.31 11.02 -0.04
C ILE A 106 -2.43 12.50 0.36
N PRO A 107 -2.38 13.47 -0.56
CA PRO A 107 -2.56 14.88 -0.21
C PRO A 107 -3.97 15.20 0.31
N LEU A 108 -5.03 14.53 -0.17
CA LEU A 108 -6.38 14.77 0.29
C LEU A 108 -6.55 14.40 1.77
N LEU A 109 -6.04 13.24 2.20
CA LEU A 109 -6.05 12.87 3.63
C LEU A 109 -5.23 13.83 4.48
N TYR A 110 -4.05 14.24 4.00
CA TYR A 110 -3.24 15.26 4.68
C TYR A 110 -3.99 16.58 4.89
N VAL A 111 -4.83 16.95 3.92
CA VAL A 111 -5.67 18.16 3.99
C VAL A 111 -6.75 18.04 5.06
N LEU A 112 -7.34 16.87 5.23
CA LEU A 112 -8.47 16.64 6.12
C LEU A 112 -8.05 16.38 7.57
N ILE A 113 -6.82 15.97 7.84
CA ILE A 113 -6.28 15.77 9.18
C ILE A 113 -5.62 17.06 9.63
N TYR A 114 -6.03 17.63 10.77
CA TYR A 114 -5.60 18.96 11.20
C TYR A 114 -4.51 18.95 12.28
N SER A 115 -4.34 17.84 12.99
CA SER A 115 -3.39 17.75 14.09
C SER A 115 -2.72 16.38 14.20
N TYR A 116 -1.60 16.35 14.90
CA TYR A 116 -0.90 15.09 15.24
C TYR A 116 -1.80 14.13 16.04
N ALA A 117 -2.60 14.65 16.96
CA ALA A 117 -3.51 13.84 17.76
C ALA A 117 -4.60 13.18 16.89
N GLU A 118 -5.16 13.92 15.93
CA GLU A 118 -6.09 13.36 14.95
C GLU A 118 -5.42 12.30 14.08
N ALA A 119 -4.23 12.58 13.55
CA ALA A 119 -3.47 11.62 12.75
C ALA A 119 -3.23 10.30 13.50
N ARG A 120 -2.88 10.38 14.79
CA ARG A 120 -2.72 9.19 15.64
C ARG A 120 -4.03 8.41 15.80
N ASN A 121 -5.15 9.08 16.00
CA ASN A 121 -6.44 8.42 16.15
C ASN A 121 -6.90 7.78 14.84
N VAL A 122 -6.66 8.44 13.70
CA VAL A 122 -6.93 7.89 12.37
C VAL A 122 -6.02 6.67 12.09
N LEU A 123 -4.74 6.73 12.46
CA LEU A 123 -3.83 5.58 12.37
C LEU A 123 -4.29 4.42 13.26
N ARG A 124 -4.79 4.72 14.48
CA ARG A 124 -5.38 3.69 15.36
C ARG A 124 -6.59 3.02 14.71
N ALA A 125 -7.50 3.79 14.12
CA ALA A 125 -8.66 3.26 13.40
C ALA A 125 -8.23 2.37 12.23
N PHE A 126 -7.23 2.79 11.45
CA PHE A 126 -6.64 2.01 10.37
C PHE A 126 -6.07 0.67 10.87
N ILE A 127 -5.27 0.69 11.93
CA ILE A 127 -4.68 -0.52 12.54
C ILE A 127 -5.78 -1.44 13.08
N LEU A 128 -6.80 -0.91 13.75
CA LEU A 128 -7.91 -1.70 14.28
C LEU A 128 -8.73 -2.37 13.17
N GLY A 129 -8.94 -1.68 12.04
CA GLY A 129 -9.55 -2.27 10.85
C GLY A 129 -8.74 -3.44 10.31
N GLN A 130 -7.42 -3.31 10.24
CA GLN A 130 -6.55 -4.42 9.81
C GLN A 130 -6.53 -5.58 10.82
N LEU A 131 -6.55 -5.29 12.12
CA LEU A 131 -6.64 -6.32 13.17
C LEU A 131 -7.97 -7.09 13.09
N PHE A 132 -9.07 -6.42 12.73
CA PHE A 132 -10.34 -7.11 12.48
C PHE A 132 -10.20 -8.16 11.37
N VAL A 133 -9.49 -7.86 10.29
CA VAL A 133 -9.22 -8.83 9.21
C VAL A 133 -8.36 -9.99 9.72
N VAL A 134 -7.31 -9.72 10.50
CA VAL A 134 -6.45 -10.76 11.09
C VAL A 134 -7.27 -11.70 11.98
N LEU A 135 -8.07 -11.15 12.89
CA LEU A 135 -8.91 -11.94 13.80
C LEU A 135 -9.97 -12.74 13.04
N SER A 136 -10.61 -12.15 12.05
CA SER A 136 -11.54 -12.85 11.15
C SER A 136 -10.86 -14.00 10.42
N SER A 137 -9.64 -13.80 9.94
CA SER A 137 -8.87 -14.84 9.25
C SER A 137 -8.46 -15.99 10.19
N TRP A 138 -8.16 -15.69 11.46
CA TRP A 138 -7.93 -16.72 12.48
C TRP A 138 -9.17 -17.56 12.78
N LEU A 139 -10.38 -16.96 12.73
CA LEU A 139 -11.63 -17.73 12.84
C LEU A 139 -11.77 -18.73 11.69
N LEU A 140 -11.40 -18.31 10.46
CA LEU A 140 -11.38 -19.23 9.31
C LEU A 140 -10.35 -20.37 9.48
N VAL A 141 -9.17 -20.07 10.02
CA VAL A 141 -8.16 -21.11 10.36
C VAL A 141 -8.70 -22.10 11.39
N ALA A 142 -9.49 -21.62 12.36
CA ALA A 142 -10.16 -22.47 13.36
C ALA A 142 -11.38 -23.25 12.78
N GLY A 143 -11.67 -23.14 11.48
CA GLY A 143 -12.81 -23.80 10.83
C GLY A 143 -14.16 -23.12 11.05
N ILE A 144 -14.17 -21.93 11.65
CA ILE A 144 -15.40 -21.18 11.91
C ILE A 144 -15.77 -20.40 10.64
N GLN A 145 -16.96 -20.69 10.09
CA GLN A 145 -17.52 -19.93 8.98
C GLN A 145 -18.06 -18.59 9.48
N ILE A 146 -17.58 -17.51 8.87
CA ILE A 146 -17.97 -16.15 9.21
C ILE A 146 -18.76 -15.51 8.06
N PRO A 147 -19.94 -14.89 8.32
CA PRO A 147 -20.86 -14.45 7.27
C PRO A 147 -20.33 -13.29 6.43
N TRP A 148 -19.36 -12.52 6.94
CA TRP A 148 -18.77 -11.38 6.23
C TRP A 148 -17.52 -11.75 5.40
N ALA A 149 -17.00 -12.98 5.47
CA ALA A 149 -15.90 -13.40 4.62
C ALA A 149 -16.40 -13.66 3.18
N THR A 150 -16.08 -12.73 2.28
CA THR A 150 -16.51 -12.80 0.88
C THR A 150 -15.48 -13.46 -0.04
N ALA A 151 -14.22 -13.54 0.39
CA ALA A 151 -13.12 -14.11 -0.40
C ALA A 151 -12.88 -15.61 -0.16
N SER A 152 -13.50 -16.21 0.87
CA SER A 152 -13.23 -17.60 1.31
C SER A 152 -13.87 -18.67 0.41
N ARG A 153 -13.96 -18.45 -0.90
CA ARG A 153 -14.43 -19.46 -1.85
C ARG A 153 -13.46 -20.62 -2.04
N ASP A 154 -12.20 -20.41 -1.67
CA ASP A 154 -11.14 -21.42 -1.75
C ASP A 154 -10.73 -21.84 -0.34
N PRO A 155 -11.20 -23.00 0.15
CA PRO A 155 -10.81 -23.52 1.45
C PRO A 155 -9.29 -23.67 1.52
N GLY A 156 -8.64 -23.05 2.52
CA GLY A 156 -7.19 -23.08 2.71
C GLY A 156 -6.46 -21.80 2.31
N THR A 157 -7.16 -20.80 1.74
CA THR A 157 -6.54 -19.47 1.52
C THR A 157 -6.69 -18.53 2.73
N TYR A 158 -7.69 -18.76 3.57
CA TYR A 158 -8.03 -17.97 4.77
C TYR A 158 -8.16 -16.46 4.51
N ALA A 159 -8.40 -16.07 3.27
CA ALA A 159 -8.64 -14.67 2.89
C ALA A 159 -10.07 -14.26 3.32
N VAL A 160 -10.23 -13.01 3.81
CA VAL A 160 -11.51 -12.52 4.34
C VAL A 160 -12.29 -11.74 3.28
N PHE A 161 -11.72 -10.66 2.72
CA PHE A 161 -12.42 -9.77 1.79
C PHE A 161 -11.77 -9.69 0.41
N GLY A 162 -10.46 -9.73 0.35
CA GLY A 162 -9.68 -9.63 -0.89
C GLY A 162 -8.99 -10.94 -1.25
N SER A 163 -7.98 -10.86 -2.10
CA SER A 163 -7.13 -12.01 -2.37
C SER A 163 -6.19 -12.31 -1.18
N TYR A 164 -5.86 -13.59 -0.99
CA TYR A 164 -4.86 -13.99 0.01
C TYR A 164 -3.51 -13.29 -0.20
N LEU A 165 -3.20 -12.92 -1.44
CA LEU A 165 -1.98 -12.19 -1.81
C LEU A 165 -2.01 -10.77 -1.22
N GLU A 166 -3.09 -10.02 -1.43
CA GLU A 166 -3.25 -8.67 -0.88
C GLU A 166 -3.27 -8.71 0.64
N GLN A 167 -4.04 -9.66 1.22
CA GLN A 167 -4.14 -9.80 2.67
C GLN A 167 -2.78 -10.14 3.30
N SER A 168 -1.96 -10.99 2.70
CA SER A 168 -0.63 -11.31 3.23
C SER A 168 0.31 -10.11 3.25
N ILE A 169 0.24 -9.22 2.26
CA ILE A 169 1.03 -7.99 2.19
C ILE A 169 0.55 -6.97 3.22
N THR A 170 -0.77 -6.74 3.32
CA THR A 170 -1.32 -5.78 4.29
C THR A 170 -1.05 -6.22 5.74
N GLN A 171 -1.11 -7.52 6.02
CA GLN A 171 -0.75 -8.06 7.33
C GLN A 171 0.74 -7.90 7.64
N ALA A 172 1.63 -8.12 6.66
CA ALA A 172 3.05 -7.87 6.85
C ALA A 172 3.35 -6.39 7.19
N VAL A 173 2.65 -5.44 6.54
CA VAL A 173 2.73 -4.01 6.88
C VAL A 173 2.17 -3.74 8.27
N LEU A 174 1.05 -4.37 8.64
CA LEU A 174 0.45 -4.25 9.97
C LEU A 174 1.43 -4.66 11.09
N VAL A 175 2.20 -5.74 10.88
CA VAL A 175 3.26 -6.16 11.82
C VAL A 175 4.23 -5.01 12.09
N ALA A 176 4.72 -4.35 11.03
CA ALA A 176 5.64 -3.23 11.17
C ALA A 176 4.98 -2.01 11.87
N MET A 177 3.72 -1.69 11.52
CA MET A 177 2.98 -0.62 12.18
C MET A 177 2.80 -0.88 13.68
N LEU A 178 2.36 -2.08 14.07
CA LEU A 178 2.21 -2.47 15.47
C LEU A 178 3.54 -2.41 16.22
N TRP A 179 4.63 -2.87 15.59
CA TRP A 179 5.96 -2.83 16.20
C TRP A 179 6.46 -1.42 16.43
N HIS A 180 6.38 -0.55 15.42
CA HIS A 180 6.91 0.82 15.53
C HIS A 180 6.04 1.72 16.41
N GLN A 181 4.72 1.48 16.44
CA GLN A 181 3.77 2.28 17.22
C GLN A 181 3.43 1.65 18.59
N ARG A 182 4.14 0.57 19.00
CA ARG A 182 3.86 -0.23 20.21
C ARG A 182 3.79 0.57 21.51
N ALA A 183 4.49 1.72 21.58
CA ALA A 183 4.57 2.53 22.80
C ALA A 183 3.26 3.24 23.16
N TRP A 184 2.33 3.39 22.18
CA TRP A 184 1.14 4.21 22.43
C TRP A 184 -0.17 3.66 21.84
N ILE A 185 -0.10 2.73 20.87
CA ILE A 185 -1.27 2.34 20.06
C ILE A 185 -2.43 1.80 20.91
N PHE A 186 -2.16 1.07 21.96
CA PHE A 186 -3.13 0.55 22.94
C PHE A 186 -3.04 1.25 24.32
N GLY A 187 -2.56 2.51 24.37
CA GLY A 187 -2.39 3.27 25.60
C GLY A 187 -1.04 3.01 26.29
N ALA A 188 -0.82 3.67 27.44
CA ALA A 188 0.47 3.67 28.14
C ALA A 188 0.95 2.25 28.53
N ASN A 189 0.03 1.39 28.96
CA ASN A 189 0.33 0.02 29.38
C ASN A 189 0.12 -1.02 28.26
N GLY A 190 -0.24 -0.57 27.06
CA GLY A 190 -0.64 -1.43 25.94
C GLY A 190 0.49 -1.97 25.08
N ARG A 191 1.77 -1.68 25.41
CA ARG A 191 2.94 -2.08 24.62
C ARG A 191 2.95 -3.59 24.34
N TRP A 192 2.67 -4.40 25.34
CA TRP A 192 2.70 -5.86 25.21
C TRP A 192 1.57 -6.38 24.32
N TRP A 193 0.39 -5.74 24.34
CA TRP A 193 -0.69 -6.05 23.43
C TRP A 193 -0.28 -5.79 21.96
N ALA A 194 0.40 -4.69 21.69
CA ALA A 194 0.91 -4.40 20.34
C ALA A 194 1.92 -5.46 19.88
N VAL A 195 2.84 -5.87 20.75
CA VAL A 195 3.82 -6.93 20.45
C VAL A 195 3.13 -8.26 20.24
N MET A 196 2.15 -8.61 21.09
CA MET A 196 1.38 -9.85 20.96
C MET A 196 0.61 -9.88 19.63
N PHE A 197 -0.11 -8.80 19.27
CA PHE A 197 -0.83 -8.75 18.01
C PHE A 197 0.12 -8.75 16.79
N ALA A 198 1.29 -8.12 16.89
CA ALA A 198 2.31 -8.22 15.86
C ALA A 198 2.80 -9.67 15.67
N ALA A 199 3.07 -10.39 16.76
CA ALA A 199 3.48 -11.80 16.72
C ALA A 199 2.37 -12.69 16.16
N VAL A 200 1.13 -12.55 16.61
CA VAL A 200 -0.04 -13.31 16.13
C VAL A 200 -0.26 -13.07 14.63
N THR A 201 -0.15 -11.81 14.18
CA THR A 201 -0.26 -11.44 12.77
C THR A 201 0.87 -12.04 11.94
N LEU A 202 2.10 -12.00 12.45
CA LEU A 202 3.27 -12.57 11.77
C LEU A 202 3.16 -14.08 11.61
N VAL A 203 2.78 -14.79 12.68
CA VAL A 203 2.54 -16.26 12.64
C VAL A 203 1.44 -16.59 11.64
N HIS A 204 0.36 -15.81 11.61
CA HIS A 204 -0.71 -15.99 10.63
C HIS A 204 -0.20 -15.79 9.20
N THR A 205 0.52 -14.68 8.94
CA THR A 205 1.03 -14.34 7.60
C THR A 205 1.99 -15.39 7.06
N LEU A 206 2.91 -15.89 7.91
CA LEU A 206 3.96 -16.82 7.50
C LEU A 206 3.52 -18.28 7.54
N GLY A 207 2.58 -18.63 8.41
CA GLY A 207 2.17 -20.03 8.65
C GLY A 207 0.93 -20.46 7.86
N PHE A 208 -0.01 -19.55 7.63
CA PHE A 208 -1.32 -19.90 7.10
C PHE A 208 -1.65 -19.24 5.75
N LEU A 209 -1.14 -18.04 5.47
CA LEU A 209 -1.35 -17.43 4.16
C LEU A 209 -0.34 -17.95 3.13
N ILE A 210 -0.81 -18.18 1.91
CA ILE A 210 0.01 -18.76 0.83
C ILE A 210 0.62 -17.72 -0.11
N GLY A 211 0.52 -16.43 0.24
CA GLY A 211 0.97 -15.32 -0.59
C GLY A 211 2.51 -15.13 -0.56
N ARG A 212 3.22 -15.62 -1.58
CA ARG A 212 4.70 -15.51 -1.71
C ARG A 212 5.22 -14.09 -1.53
N SER A 213 4.58 -13.11 -2.16
CA SER A 213 4.94 -11.68 -2.03
C SER A 213 4.76 -11.17 -0.60
N GLY A 214 3.72 -11.64 0.11
CA GLY A 214 3.49 -11.29 1.53
C GLY A 214 4.58 -11.85 2.44
N HIS A 215 5.05 -13.09 2.20
CA HIS A 215 6.19 -13.66 2.93
C HIS A 215 7.46 -12.83 2.74
N LEU A 216 7.76 -12.42 1.49
CA LEU A 216 8.92 -11.59 1.20
C LEU A 216 8.83 -10.21 1.89
N VAL A 217 7.64 -9.59 1.86
CA VAL A 217 7.39 -8.33 2.58
C VAL A 217 7.54 -8.55 4.08
N ALA A 218 6.98 -9.62 4.67
CA ALA A 218 7.10 -9.90 6.10
C ALA A 218 8.56 -10.09 6.54
N MET A 219 9.36 -10.85 5.79
CA MET A 219 10.80 -11.00 6.03
C MET A 219 11.52 -9.64 6.00
N SER A 220 11.16 -8.79 5.06
CA SER A 220 11.71 -7.43 4.96
C SER A 220 11.29 -6.54 6.12
N MET A 221 10.06 -6.66 6.60
CA MET A 221 9.59 -5.92 7.80
C MET A 221 10.35 -6.34 9.05
N ILE A 222 10.62 -7.64 9.22
CA ILE A 222 11.45 -8.15 10.32
C ILE A 222 12.88 -7.59 10.21
N ALA A 223 13.48 -7.64 9.02
CA ALA A 223 14.83 -7.10 8.79
C ALA A 223 14.92 -5.60 9.12
N LEU A 224 13.92 -4.81 8.69
CA LEU A 224 13.84 -3.39 9.02
C LEU A 224 13.66 -3.16 10.52
N ALA A 225 12.78 -3.92 11.18
CA ALA A 225 12.57 -3.81 12.61
C ALA A 225 13.89 -4.07 13.38
N VAL A 226 14.61 -5.14 13.02
CA VAL A 226 15.93 -5.44 13.59
C VAL A 226 16.92 -4.32 13.28
N MET A 227 17.02 -3.86 12.02
CA MET A 227 17.93 -2.79 11.61
C MET A 227 17.72 -1.50 12.41
N TYR A 228 16.49 -1.19 12.78
CA TYR A 228 16.17 0.02 13.55
C TYR A 228 16.47 -0.11 15.05
N GLU A 229 16.50 -1.31 15.61
CA GLU A 229 16.73 -1.53 17.04
C GLU A 229 18.21 -1.79 17.38
N ILE A 230 19.01 -2.29 16.44
CA ILE A 230 20.44 -2.62 16.71
C ILE A 230 21.34 -1.39 16.54
N PRO A 231 22.49 -1.35 17.25
CA PRO A 231 23.50 -0.31 17.13
C PRO A 231 24.04 -0.18 15.70
N LYS A 232 24.44 1.06 15.30
CA LYS A 232 24.94 1.34 13.95
C LYS A 232 26.05 0.39 13.48
N ARG A 233 26.97 0.01 14.39
CA ARG A 233 28.11 -0.91 14.12
C ARG A 233 27.69 -2.34 13.76
N LEU A 234 26.49 -2.76 14.14
CA LEU A 234 25.98 -4.11 13.90
C LEU A 234 24.95 -4.18 12.77
N LYS A 235 24.64 -3.06 12.12
CA LYS A 235 23.60 -3.00 11.08
C LYS A 235 23.88 -3.93 9.88
N TRP A 236 25.13 -4.26 9.61
CA TRP A 236 25.50 -5.24 8.59
C TRP A 236 24.85 -6.62 8.82
N ILE A 237 24.58 -6.99 10.09
CA ILE A 237 23.93 -8.25 10.45
C ILE A 237 22.52 -8.34 9.85
N THR A 238 21.85 -7.19 9.63
CA THR A 238 20.48 -7.16 9.08
C THR A 238 20.38 -7.73 7.68
N VAL A 239 21.46 -7.77 6.93
CA VAL A 239 21.53 -8.44 5.62
C VAL A 239 21.24 -9.95 5.76
N PHE A 240 21.62 -10.56 6.87
CA PHE A 240 21.38 -11.99 7.12
C PHE A 240 20.01 -12.31 7.71
N VAL A 241 19.28 -11.31 8.25
CA VAL A 241 17.97 -11.53 8.87
C VAL A 241 16.97 -12.16 7.90
N PRO A 242 16.80 -11.69 6.65
CA PRO A 242 15.88 -12.34 5.71
C PRO A 242 16.26 -13.80 5.43
N PHE A 243 17.55 -14.11 5.35
CA PHE A 243 18.02 -15.48 5.13
C PHE A 243 17.77 -16.37 6.34
N ALA A 244 17.98 -15.87 7.56
CA ALA A 244 17.68 -16.60 8.78
C ALA A 244 16.17 -16.87 8.93
N VAL A 245 15.34 -15.88 8.65
CA VAL A 245 13.87 -16.03 8.67
C VAL A 245 13.43 -16.98 7.55
N PHE A 246 14.00 -16.88 6.36
CA PHE A 246 13.76 -17.82 5.27
C PHE A 246 14.12 -19.27 5.69
N ALA A 247 15.31 -19.48 6.24
CA ALA A 247 15.75 -20.80 6.71
C ALA A 247 14.83 -21.36 7.80
N LEU A 248 14.41 -20.51 8.75
CA LEU A 248 13.46 -20.91 9.79
C LEU A 248 12.12 -21.35 9.21
N ILE A 249 11.53 -20.56 8.30
CA ILE A 249 10.26 -20.89 7.66
C ILE A 249 10.41 -22.12 6.78
N PHE A 250 11.50 -22.23 6.02
CA PHE A 250 11.79 -23.37 5.16
C PHE A 250 11.91 -24.68 5.96
N THR A 251 12.51 -24.65 7.14
CA THR A 251 12.64 -25.84 8.00
C THR A 251 11.34 -26.20 8.71
N THR A 252 10.54 -25.20 9.11
CA THR A 252 9.35 -25.43 9.95
C THR A 252 8.05 -25.59 9.14
N SER A 253 7.91 -24.92 8.00
CA SER A 253 6.68 -24.90 7.21
C SER A 253 6.75 -25.81 5.98
N LYS A 254 5.97 -26.90 5.99
CA LYS A 254 5.81 -27.76 4.81
C LYS A 254 5.21 -27.00 3.63
N THR A 255 4.14 -26.23 3.88
CA THR A 255 3.48 -25.42 2.85
C THR A 255 4.45 -24.48 2.14
N PHE A 256 5.36 -23.85 2.88
CA PHE A 256 6.37 -22.96 2.31
C PHE A 256 7.38 -23.74 1.44
N ARG A 257 7.86 -24.90 1.90
CA ARG A 257 8.77 -25.76 1.12
C ARG A 257 8.14 -26.18 -0.21
N ASP A 258 6.90 -26.69 -0.14
CA ASP A 258 6.19 -27.17 -1.34
C ASP A 258 6.03 -26.00 -2.36
N ARG A 259 5.77 -24.78 -1.88
CA ARG A 259 5.68 -23.58 -2.73
C ARG A 259 7.01 -23.19 -3.36
N ILE A 260 8.13 -23.31 -2.67
CA ILE A 260 9.46 -23.02 -3.24
C ILE A 260 9.81 -24.05 -4.32
N GLN A 261 9.50 -25.34 -4.10
CA GLN A 261 9.71 -26.38 -5.11
C GLN A 261 8.89 -26.12 -6.37
N VAL A 262 7.62 -25.74 -6.22
CA VAL A 262 6.76 -25.36 -7.35
C VAL A 262 7.35 -24.17 -8.11
N VAL A 263 7.82 -23.11 -7.45
CA VAL A 263 8.45 -21.97 -8.13
C VAL A 263 9.68 -22.41 -8.92
N ASN A 264 10.54 -23.23 -8.31
CA ASN A 264 11.76 -23.70 -8.99
C ASN A 264 11.44 -24.50 -10.25
N SER A 265 10.48 -25.44 -10.17
CA SER A 265 10.03 -26.20 -11.34
C SER A 265 9.40 -25.30 -12.42
N GLU A 266 8.56 -24.34 -12.04
CA GLU A 266 7.93 -23.38 -12.95
C GLU A 266 8.98 -22.54 -13.71
N VAL A 267 10.01 -22.03 -13.02
CA VAL A 267 11.08 -21.24 -13.63
C VAL A 267 11.96 -22.09 -14.56
N GLN A 268 12.30 -23.31 -14.15
CA GLN A 268 13.06 -24.24 -15.01
C GLN A 268 12.26 -24.60 -16.26
N THR A 269 10.98 -24.92 -16.13
CA THR A 269 10.11 -25.23 -17.28
C THR A 269 10.01 -24.04 -18.22
N PHE A 270 9.88 -22.81 -17.70
CA PHE A 270 9.86 -21.60 -18.51
C PHE A 270 11.18 -21.36 -19.24
N ALA A 271 12.33 -21.66 -18.63
CA ALA A 271 13.64 -21.53 -19.27
C ALA A 271 13.86 -22.50 -20.43
N HIS A 272 13.29 -23.71 -20.34
CA HIS A 272 13.40 -24.73 -21.38
C HIS A 272 12.31 -24.63 -22.47
N LYS A 273 11.09 -24.31 -22.07
CA LYS A 273 9.93 -24.12 -22.92
C LYS A 273 9.06 -23.03 -22.33
N VAL A 274 8.82 -21.95 -23.07
CA VAL A 274 7.98 -20.83 -22.62
C VAL A 274 6.62 -21.37 -22.18
N ASP A 275 6.46 -21.64 -20.89
CA ASP A 275 5.24 -22.16 -20.31
C ASP A 275 4.48 -21.03 -19.62
N THR A 276 3.38 -20.64 -20.24
CA THR A 276 2.47 -19.59 -19.74
C THR A 276 1.31 -20.15 -18.92
N THR A 277 1.30 -21.44 -18.61
CA THR A 277 0.23 -22.06 -17.79
C THR A 277 0.47 -21.89 -16.30
N THR A 278 1.73 -21.69 -15.89
CA THR A 278 2.12 -21.54 -14.50
C THR A 278 2.11 -20.07 -14.06
N SER A 279 1.86 -19.83 -12.77
CA SER A 279 1.80 -18.47 -12.21
C SER A 279 3.13 -17.70 -12.31
N SER A 280 4.28 -18.37 -12.18
CA SER A 280 5.61 -17.74 -12.33
C SER A 280 5.95 -17.55 -13.80
N GLY A 281 5.65 -18.54 -14.65
CA GLY A 281 5.86 -18.45 -16.09
C GLY A 281 5.06 -17.31 -16.72
N GLN A 282 3.78 -17.16 -16.33
CA GLN A 282 2.94 -16.03 -16.78
C GLN A 282 3.58 -14.67 -16.45
N ARG A 283 4.07 -14.47 -15.22
CA ARG A 283 4.71 -13.21 -14.82
C ARG A 283 5.97 -12.93 -15.62
N LEU A 284 6.83 -13.91 -15.79
CA LEU A 284 8.05 -13.76 -16.58
C LEU A 284 7.72 -13.38 -18.04
N PHE A 285 6.69 -14.02 -18.60
CA PHE A 285 6.22 -13.71 -19.94
C PHE A 285 5.66 -12.28 -20.06
N TYR A 286 4.84 -11.84 -19.09
CA TYR A 286 4.35 -10.46 -19.06
C TYR A 286 5.47 -9.44 -18.92
N TRP A 287 6.51 -9.74 -18.13
CA TRP A 287 7.67 -8.86 -17.96
C TRP A 287 8.47 -8.76 -19.26
N GLN A 288 8.73 -9.88 -19.92
CA GLN A 288 9.42 -9.88 -21.23
C GLN A 288 8.63 -9.07 -22.28
N THR A 289 7.31 -9.26 -22.33
CA THR A 289 6.45 -8.49 -23.24
C THR A 289 6.45 -7.00 -22.89
N SER A 290 6.40 -6.66 -21.60
CA SER A 290 6.49 -5.27 -21.15
C SER A 290 7.82 -4.60 -21.55
N LEU A 291 8.93 -5.31 -21.42
CA LEU A 291 10.26 -4.81 -21.83
C LEU A 291 10.33 -4.62 -23.34
N ARG A 292 9.75 -5.52 -24.14
CA ARG A 292 9.66 -5.38 -25.61
C ARG A 292 8.81 -4.16 -25.98
N ALA A 293 7.64 -3.99 -25.35
CA ALA A 293 6.80 -2.82 -25.58
C ALA A 293 7.54 -1.52 -25.20
N LEU A 294 8.23 -1.49 -24.06
CA LEU A 294 9.03 -0.33 -23.63
C LEU A 294 10.14 0.01 -24.62
N ALA A 295 10.83 -1.00 -25.17
CA ALA A 295 11.90 -0.80 -26.14
C ALA A 295 11.41 -0.15 -27.45
N GLU A 296 10.16 -0.37 -27.85
CA GLU A 296 9.56 0.27 -29.03
C GLU A 296 9.17 1.75 -28.80
N ARG A 297 8.69 2.09 -27.58
CA ARG A 297 8.30 3.46 -27.20
C ARG A 297 8.88 3.85 -25.83
N PRO A 298 10.21 4.07 -25.73
CA PRO A 298 10.88 4.20 -24.43
C PRO A 298 10.56 5.49 -23.70
N LEU A 299 10.30 6.61 -24.37
CA LEU A 299 10.20 7.93 -23.72
C LEU A 299 8.81 8.16 -23.09
N LEU A 300 7.74 8.07 -23.89
CA LEU A 300 6.38 8.44 -23.48
C LEU A 300 5.45 7.24 -23.28
N GLY A 301 5.89 6.05 -23.65
CA GLY A 301 5.08 4.83 -23.60
C GLY A 301 3.88 4.85 -24.55
N TYR A 302 2.89 4.04 -24.22
CA TYR A 302 1.69 3.81 -25.04
C TYR A 302 0.42 4.49 -24.50
N GLY A 303 0.53 5.21 -23.37
CA GLY A 303 -0.60 5.87 -22.74
C GLY A 303 -1.28 5.03 -21.64
N SER A 304 -2.07 5.69 -20.81
CA SER A 304 -2.73 5.06 -19.66
C SER A 304 -3.69 3.95 -20.10
N GLY A 305 -3.57 2.76 -19.48
CA GLY A 305 -4.40 1.59 -19.76
C GLY A 305 -3.99 0.79 -20.98
N SER A 306 -2.91 1.17 -21.66
CA SER A 306 -2.48 0.54 -22.91
C SER A 306 -1.81 -0.82 -22.76
N TRP A 307 -1.38 -1.22 -21.54
CA TRP A 307 -0.60 -2.44 -21.37
C TRP A 307 -1.29 -3.69 -21.95
N ASN A 308 -2.57 -3.90 -21.69
CA ASN A 308 -3.30 -5.05 -22.24
C ASN A 308 -3.38 -5.01 -23.78
N ALA A 309 -3.56 -3.83 -24.39
CA ALA A 309 -3.57 -3.68 -25.84
C ALA A 309 -2.21 -4.07 -26.45
N GLN A 310 -1.11 -3.62 -25.83
CA GLN A 310 0.24 -3.97 -26.28
C GLN A 310 0.56 -5.46 -26.05
N TYR A 311 0.11 -6.04 -24.95
CA TYR A 311 0.22 -7.47 -24.71
C TYR A 311 -0.47 -8.27 -25.82
N ARG A 312 -1.70 -7.94 -26.16
CA ARG A 312 -2.44 -8.58 -27.26
C ARG A 312 -1.76 -8.36 -28.60
N ARG A 313 -1.23 -7.17 -28.87
CA ARG A 313 -0.53 -6.86 -30.13
C ARG A 313 0.73 -7.69 -30.31
N LEU A 314 1.54 -7.82 -29.27
CA LEU A 314 2.83 -8.52 -29.32
C LEU A 314 2.71 -10.05 -29.24
N GLU A 315 1.70 -10.54 -28.53
CA GLU A 315 1.55 -11.96 -28.20
C GLU A 315 0.27 -12.60 -28.80
N GLY A 316 -0.60 -11.81 -29.43
CA GLY A 316 -1.77 -12.33 -30.12
C GLY A 316 -1.40 -13.38 -31.16
N GLY A 317 -2.07 -14.53 -31.12
CA GLY A 317 -1.75 -15.70 -31.97
C GLY A 317 -0.64 -16.61 -31.44
N LYS A 318 0.06 -16.24 -30.35
CA LYS A 318 1.08 -17.08 -29.73
C LYS A 318 0.61 -17.73 -28.41
N VAL A 319 -0.47 -17.26 -27.85
CA VAL A 319 -1.03 -17.71 -26.58
C VAL A 319 -2.52 -17.98 -26.71
N GLU A 320 -3.06 -18.83 -25.84
CA GLU A 320 -4.49 -19.15 -25.83
C GLU A 320 -5.34 -17.88 -25.64
N PRO A 321 -6.48 -17.73 -26.35
CA PRO A 321 -7.31 -16.53 -26.31
C PRO A 321 -7.74 -16.12 -24.89
N GLY A 322 -8.01 -17.08 -24.01
CA GLY A 322 -8.38 -16.85 -22.61
C GLY A 322 -7.27 -16.19 -21.79
N SER A 323 -6.00 -16.44 -22.10
CA SER A 323 -4.83 -15.87 -21.42
C SER A 323 -4.57 -14.41 -21.82
N LEU A 324 -5.25 -13.89 -22.85
CA LEU A 324 -5.13 -12.51 -23.30
C LEU A 324 -5.95 -11.51 -22.44
N SER A 325 -6.77 -12.00 -21.51
CA SER A 325 -7.62 -11.16 -20.65
C SER A 325 -6.92 -10.71 -19.36
N VAL A 326 -5.69 -10.21 -19.45
CA VAL A 326 -4.90 -9.75 -18.30
C VAL A 326 -4.84 -8.24 -18.29
N SER A 327 -5.14 -7.62 -17.14
CA SER A 327 -5.26 -6.17 -17.02
C SER A 327 -3.93 -5.43 -16.81
N ASP A 328 -2.89 -6.12 -16.33
CA ASP A 328 -1.61 -5.52 -15.95
C ASP A 328 -0.48 -6.57 -15.93
N PRO A 329 0.81 -6.18 -15.98
CA PRO A 329 1.95 -7.08 -16.04
C PRO A 329 2.28 -7.76 -14.71
N HIS A 330 1.50 -7.58 -13.66
CA HIS A 330 1.83 -7.99 -12.29
C HIS A 330 3.20 -7.47 -11.83
N GLN A 331 3.53 -6.22 -12.21
CA GLN A 331 4.75 -5.52 -11.81
C GLN A 331 4.51 -4.00 -11.97
N LEU A 332 4.56 -3.29 -10.84
CA LEU A 332 4.19 -1.87 -10.76
C LEU A 332 5.06 -0.97 -11.65
N PHE A 333 6.36 -1.18 -11.63
CA PHE A 333 7.31 -0.33 -12.35
C PHE A 333 7.22 -0.55 -13.87
N LEU A 334 7.03 -1.79 -14.32
CA LEU A 334 6.83 -2.11 -15.73
C LEU A 334 5.48 -1.59 -16.24
N LEU A 335 4.44 -1.60 -15.41
CA LEU A 335 3.16 -1.02 -15.78
C LEU A 335 3.33 0.49 -16.10
N TRP A 336 3.97 1.23 -15.18
CA TRP A 336 4.24 2.66 -15.39
C TRP A 336 5.19 2.91 -16.57
N ALA A 337 6.15 2.02 -16.79
CA ALA A 337 7.08 2.12 -17.91
C ALA A 337 6.39 1.88 -19.28
N VAL A 338 5.50 0.91 -19.38
CA VAL A 338 4.76 0.66 -20.64
C VAL A 338 3.77 1.78 -20.93
N GLU A 339 3.02 2.22 -19.91
CA GLU A 339 2.00 3.24 -20.07
C GLU A 339 2.58 4.65 -20.24
N GLY A 340 3.58 5.01 -19.43
CA GLY A 340 4.14 6.36 -19.38
C GLY A 340 5.59 6.52 -19.86
N GLY A 341 6.18 5.44 -20.37
CA GLY A 341 7.60 5.44 -20.75
C GLY A 341 8.54 5.64 -19.56
N ILE A 342 9.78 6.00 -19.85
CA ILE A 342 10.77 6.32 -18.80
C ILE A 342 10.39 7.58 -18.01
N VAL A 343 9.60 8.49 -18.62
CA VAL A 343 9.07 9.68 -17.94
C VAL A 343 8.07 9.25 -16.86
N GLY A 344 7.10 8.39 -17.18
CA GLY A 344 6.13 7.88 -16.21
C GLY A 344 6.81 7.10 -15.08
N LEU A 345 7.73 6.20 -15.43
CA LEU A 345 8.53 5.47 -14.45
C LEU A 345 9.35 6.40 -13.55
N GLY A 346 9.99 7.42 -14.13
CA GLY A 346 10.75 8.44 -13.40
C GLY A 346 9.88 9.23 -12.43
N LEU A 347 8.65 9.57 -12.83
CA LEU A 347 7.69 10.25 -11.95
C LEU A 347 7.23 9.35 -10.80
N LEU A 348 6.96 8.06 -11.04
CA LEU A 348 6.69 7.11 -9.96
C LEU A 348 7.87 7.04 -8.98
N CYS A 349 9.10 6.88 -9.47
CA CYS A 349 10.29 6.87 -8.63
C CYS A 349 10.44 8.19 -7.85
N ALA A 350 10.16 9.33 -8.48
CA ALA A 350 10.19 10.64 -7.83
C ALA A 350 9.16 10.74 -6.69
N VAL A 351 7.96 10.17 -6.85
CA VAL A 351 6.96 10.08 -5.77
C VAL A 351 7.50 9.24 -4.61
N LEU A 352 8.08 8.07 -4.87
CA LEU A 352 8.65 7.21 -3.82
C LEU A 352 9.80 7.91 -3.08
N VAL A 353 10.70 8.58 -3.81
CA VAL A 353 11.79 9.37 -3.23
C VAL A 353 11.25 10.55 -2.41
N ALA A 354 10.20 11.22 -2.90
CA ALA A 354 9.57 12.31 -2.17
C ALA A 354 8.96 11.83 -0.85
N LEU A 355 8.25 10.70 -0.84
CA LEU A 355 7.72 10.08 0.38
C LEU A 355 8.85 9.70 1.35
N TYR A 356 9.93 9.10 0.85
CA TYR A 356 11.10 8.77 1.68
C TYR A 356 11.70 10.03 2.31
N ARG A 357 11.98 11.08 1.51
CA ARG A 357 12.52 12.34 2.02
C ARG A 357 11.63 12.96 3.11
N ARG A 358 10.29 12.82 2.98
CA ARG A 358 9.35 13.31 3.99
C ARG A 358 9.39 12.47 5.26
N SER A 359 9.64 11.17 5.16
CA SER A 359 9.80 10.33 6.35
C SER A 359 10.94 10.81 7.25
N LEU A 360 12.01 11.39 6.69
CA LEU A 360 13.15 11.90 7.44
C LEU A 360 12.84 13.12 8.31
N LEU A 361 11.69 13.76 8.09
CA LEU A 361 11.21 14.91 8.87
C LEU A 361 10.25 14.53 10.00
N LEU A 362 9.90 13.25 10.10
CA LEU A 362 9.01 12.71 11.14
C LEU A 362 9.82 12.32 12.39
N GLU A 363 9.12 12.12 13.50
CA GLU A 363 9.74 11.47 14.65
C GLU A 363 10.09 10.02 14.33
N LEU A 364 11.06 9.49 15.08
CA LEU A 364 11.72 8.22 14.77
C LEU A 364 10.74 7.05 14.54
N HIS A 365 9.74 6.89 15.39
CA HIS A 365 8.76 5.80 15.26
C HIS A 365 7.79 6.01 14.09
N ASP A 366 7.39 7.27 13.82
CA ASP A 366 6.54 7.62 12.69
C ASP A 366 7.31 7.51 11.37
N ALA A 367 8.58 7.96 11.36
CA ALA A 367 9.50 7.80 10.24
C ALA A 367 9.67 6.32 9.86
N ARG A 368 9.93 5.47 10.85
CA ARG A 368 10.10 4.02 10.67
C ARG A 368 8.83 3.37 10.11
N THR A 369 7.64 3.81 10.59
CA THR A 369 6.35 3.35 10.08
C THR A 369 6.19 3.69 8.60
N LEU A 370 6.38 4.97 8.22
CA LEU A 370 6.28 5.40 6.82
C LEU A 370 7.29 4.69 5.92
N GLN A 371 8.54 4.53 6.36
CA GLN A 371 9.59 3.81 5.63
C GLN A 371 9.24 2.33 5.46
N SER A 372 8.63 1.69 6.45
CA SER A 372 8.19 0.31 6.34
C SER A 372 7.06 0.15 5.31
N VAL A 373 6.08 1.06 5.30
CA VAL A 373 5.02 1.07 4.25
C VAL A 373 5.63 1.27 2.87
N LEU A 374 6.62 2.17 2.74
CA LEU A 374 7.29 2.45 1.47
C LEU A 374 8.08 1.23 0.95
N VAL A 375 8.86 0.59 1.82
CA VAL A 375 9.62 -0.62 1.48
C VAL A 375 8.66 -1.76 1.11
N ALA A 376 7.55 -1.92 1.82
CA ALA A 376 6.53 -2.90 1.49
C ALA A 376 5.94 -2.67 0.09
N LEU A 377 5.62 -1.41 -0.26
CA LEU A 377 5.15 -1.06 -1.60
C LEU A 377 6.20 -1.37 -2.68
N ILE A 378 7.46 -0.99 -2.46
CA ILE A 378 8.55 -1.23 -3.43
C ILE A 378 8.71 -2.74 -3.66
N ILE A 379 8.87 -3.53 -2.59
CA ILE A 379 9.10 -4.97 -2.69
C ILE A 379 7.90 -5.69 -3.31
N SER A 380 6.70 -5.42 -2.82
CA SER A 380 5.49 -6.04 -3.39
C SER A 380 5.22 -5.56 -4.82
N GLY A 381 5.56 -4.32 -5.13
CA GLY A 381 5.45 -3.70 -6.45
C GLY A 381 6.38 -4.31 -7.51
N MET A 382 7.48 -4.96 -7.11
CA MET A 382 8.34 -5.73 -8.02
C MET A 382 7.66 -7.01 -8.54
N PHE A 383 6.66 -7.51 -7.84
CA PHE A 383 6.00 -8.77 -8.17
C PHE A 383 4.49 -8.64 -8.44
N ASN A 384 3.93 -7.46 -8.23
CA ASN A 384 2.51 -7.19 -8.44
C ASN A 384 2.28 -5.68 -8.68
N SER A 385 1.22 -5.33 -9.39
CA SER A 385 0.87 -3.92 -9.66
C SER A 385 0.06 -3.32 -8.51
N MET A 386 0.70 -3.17 -7.31
CA MET A 386 0.04 -2.84 -6.05
C MET A 386 -0.83 -1.57 -6.09
N LEU A 387 -0.36 -0.49 -6.69
CA LEU A 387 -1.14 0.74 -6.81
C LEU A 387 -2.28 0.64 -7.83
N PHE A 388 -2.27 -0.38 -8.67
CA PHE A 388 -3.30 -0.63 -9.67
C PHE A 388 -4.51 -1.41 -9.10
N GLY A 389 -4.29 -2.33 -8.17
CA GLY A 389 -5.33 -3.07 -7.45
C GLY A 389 -6.23 -2.13 -6.63
N ILE A 390 -7.55 -2.40 -6.59
CA ILE A 390 -8.49 -1.46 -5.96
C ILE A 390 -8.29 -1.39 -4.44
N GLY A 391 -8.38 -2.51 -3.72
CA GLY A 391 -8.26 -2.52 -2.26
C GLY A 391 -6.85 -2.24 -1.77
N ILE A 392 -5.87 -2.91 -2.34
CA ILE A 392 -4.46 -2.79 -1.93
C ILE A 392 -3.86 -1.42 -2.27
N GLY A 393 -4.26 -0.83 -3.40
CA GLY A 393 -3.81 0.52 -3.77
C GLY A 393 -4.34 1.58 -2.80
N ASP A 394 -5.59 1.45 -2.37
CA ASP A 394 -6.19 2.33 -1.35
C ASP A 394 -5.51 2.14 0.01
N PHE A 395 -5.21 0.90 0.39
CA PHE A 395 -4.45 0.62 1.60
C PHE A 395 -3.13 1.39 1.66
N PHE A 396 -2.31 1.32 0.61
CA PHE A 396 -1.03 2.02 0.57
C PHE A 396 -1.21 3.55 0.56
N CYS A 397 -2.11 4.07 -0.27
CA CYS A 397 -2.33 5.51 -0.37
C CYS A 397 -2.89 6.11 0.94
N ILE A 398 -3.83 5.42 1.61
CA ILE A 398 -4.37 5.83 2.90
C ILE A 398 -3.28 5.76 3.97
N ALA A 399 -2.50 4.67 4.04
CA ALA A 399 -1.39 4.55 4.98
C ALA A 399 -0.36 5.67 4.80
N PHE A 400 0.03 6.01 3.57
CA PHE A 400 0.93 7.14 3.30
C PHE A 400 0.34 8.48 3.73
N GLY A 401 -0.92 8.73 3.41
CA GLY A 401 -1.61 9.98 3.78
C GLY A 401 -1.66 10.18 5.30
N ILE A 402 -2.03 9.13 6.04
CA ILE A 402 -2.06 9.15 7.52
C ILE A 402 -0.65 9.35 8.09
N CYS A 403 0.34 8.59 7.60
CA CYS A 403 1.72 8.70 8.08
C CYS A 403 2.31 10.10 7.84
N LEU A 404 2.03 10.72 6.68
CA LEU A 404 2.46 12.10 6.43
C LEU A 404 1.77 13.09 7.37
N ALA A 405 0.49 12.87 7.71
CA ALA A 405 -0.26 13.72 8.62
C ALA A 405 0.27 13.70 10.06
N LEU A 406 1.05 12.67 10.44
CA LEU A 406 1.75 12.62 11.75
C LEU A 406 2.79 13.75 11.94
N SER A 407 3.06 14.55 10.92
CA SER A 407 3.89 15.75 11.02
C SER A 407 3.14 17.01 11.43
N GLN A 408 1.80 16.98 11.45
CA GLN A 408 0.98 18.18 11.63
C GLN A 408 0.99 18.66 13.08
N ASN A 409 1.07 19.99 13.27
CA ASN A 409 0.90 20.71 14.53
C ASN A 409 1.46 20.00 15.79
N ARG A 410 2.72 19.57 15.73
CA ARG A 410 3.47 19.23 16.94
C ARG A 410 3.94 20.53 17.57
N ASN A 411 3.61 20.74 18.85
CA ASN A 411 4.13 21.86 19.65
C ASN A 411 5.67 21.84 19.59
N PRO A 412 6.34 22.88 19.02
CA PRO A 412 7.80 22.87 18.86
C PRO A 412 8.56 22.84 20.20
N HIS A 413 7.88 23.17 21.32
CA HIS A 413 8.51 23.27 22.65
C HIS A 413 8.77 21.94 23.37
N ARG A 414 8.31 20.78 22.87
CA ARG A 414 8.59 19.48 23.50
C ARG A 414 9.82 18.75 22.96
N GLY A 415 10.42 19.22 21.87
CA GLY A 415 11.58 18.59 21.23
C GLY A 415 12.94 19.00 21.80
N LEU A 416 13.04 20.15 22.46
CA LEU A 416 14.31 20.70 22.97
C LEU A 416 14.65 20.27 24.41
N ALA A 417 13.74 19.65 25.15
CA ALA A 417 13.93 19.26 26.54
C ALA A 417 14.47 17.82 26.76
N ARG A 418 15.00 17.16 25.74
CA ARG A 418 15.54 15.77 25.85
C ARG A 418 17.01 15.61 25.41
N HIS A 419 17.76 16.70 25.36
CA HIS A 419 19.22 16.68 25.11
C HIS A 419 19.99 17.49 26.16
N GLU A 420 19.50 17.59 27.38
CA GLU A 420 20.26 17.97 28.57
C GLU A 420 20.40 16.78 29.50
#